data_84f17ef272dece306cff0df750af5858
#
_entry.id   84f17ef272dece306cff0df750af5858
#
_cell.length_a   1.000
_cell.length_b   1.000
_cell.length_c   1.000
_cell.angle_alpha   90.00
_cell.angle_beta   90.00
_cell.angle_gamma   90.00
#
_symmetry.space_group_name_H-M   'P 1'
#
loop_
_entity.id
_entity.type
_entity.pdbx_description
1 polymer ?
#
loop_
_entity_poly.entity_id
_entity_poly.type
_entity_poly.pdbx_seq_one_letter_code
_entity_poly.pdbx_strand_id
1 'polypeptide(L)'
;MPSKPSQSAEDYLERIHELLESKGTAHVADIAQSLGVGQPSVTSMVQKLADEGYLHYEKYRALTLTDAGRAVAEQIRDRHEVLAGVFTL
;
A
#
# COMPACT_ATOMS: atom_id res chain seq x y z
N MET A 1 -2.93 6.96 19.93
CA MET A 1 -2.70 5.53 19.76
C MET A 1 -2.81 5.15 18.29
N PRO A 2 -1.79 4.56 17.71
CA PRO A 2 -1.91 4.18 16.32
C PRO A 2 -2.92 3.03 16.22
N SER A 3 -4.04 3.33 15.65
CA SER A 3 -5.02 2.31 15.34
C SER A 3 -4.51 1.48 14.17
N LYS A 4 -5.02 0.28 14.03
CA LYS A 4 -4.76 -0.51 12.84
C LYS A 4 -5.19 0.27 11.61
N PRO A 5 -4.48 0.16 10.50
CA PRO A 5 -4.95 0.76 9.25
C PRO A 5 -6.36 0.25 8.92
N SER A 6 -7.19 1.10 8.36
CA SER A 6 -8.49 0.69 7.87
C SER A 6 -8.32 -0.30 6.72
N GLN A 7 -9.40 -0.98 6.35
CA GLN A 7 -9.36 -1.89 5.20
C GLN A 7 -8.88 -1.17 3.94
N SER A 8 -9.37 0.04 3.71
CA SER A 8 -8.94 0.83 2.56
C SER A 8 -7.45 1.15 2.63
N ALA A 9 -6.96 1.52 3.82
CA ALA A 9 -5.54 1.82 4.00
C ALA A 9 -4.69 0.58 3.74
N GLU A 10 -5.13 -0.58 4.22
CA GLU A 10 -4.43 -1.85 3.96
C GLU A 10 -4.38 -2.16 2.47
N ASP A 11 -5.48 -1.95 1.77
CA ASP A 11 -5.54 -2.17 0.32
C ASP A 11 -4.55 -1.26 -0.43
N TYR A 12 -4.45 0.00 -0.01
CA TYR A 12 -3.50 0.92 -0.60
C TYR A 12 -2.06 0.47 -0.35
N LEU A 13 -1.73 0.07 0.88
CA LEU A 13 -0.39 -0.37 1.22
C LEU A 13 -0.01 -1.62 0.44
N GLU A 14 -0.92 -2.57 0.32
CA GLU A 14 -0.69 -3.78 -0.46
C GLU A 14 -0.44 -3.45 -1.93
N ARG A 15 -1.25 -2.55 -2.50
CA ARG A 15 -1.11 -2.16 -3.89
C ARG A 15 0.22 -1.45 -4.15
N ILE A 16 0.61 -0.56 -3.25
CA ILE A 16 1.89 0.13 -3.35
C ILE A 16 3.04 -0.88 -3.31
N HIS A 17 2.96 -1.83 -2.40
CA HIS A 17 3.97 -2.89 -2.27
C HIS A 17 4.08 -3.68 -3.57
N GLU A 18 2.96 -4.08 -4.16
CA GLU A 18 2.94 -4.80 -5.43
C GLU A 18 3.58 -4.00 -6.56
N LEU A 19 3.27 -2.71 -6.64
CA LEU A 19 3.83 -1.84 -7.67
C LEU A 19 5.35 -1.69 -7.50
N LEU A 20 5.81 -1.55 -6.26
CA LEU A 20 7.25 -1.46 -5.98
C LEU A 20 7.97 -2.75 -6.37
N GLU A 21 7.36 -3.89 -6.13
CA GLU A 21 7.95 -5.17 -6.49
C GLU A 21 7.94 -5.42 -8.00
N SER A 22 6.86 -5.04 -8.67
CA SER A 22 6.71 -5.35 -10.10
C SER A 22 7.35 -4.31 -11.02
N LYS A 23 7.26 -3.03 -10.65
CA LYS A 23 7.78 -1.93 -11.47
C LYS A 23 9.00 -1.26 -10.89
N GLY A 24 9.25 -1.45 -9.60
CA GLY A 24 10.32 -0.76 -8.88
C GLY A 24 9.94 0.64 -8.44
N THR A 25 8.82 1.17 -8.88
CA THR A 25 8.33 2.50 -8.48
C THR A 25 6.82 2.48 -8.30
N ALA A 26 6.32 3.38 -7.47
CA ALA A 26 4.88 3.58 -7.30
C ALA A 26 4.60 5.07 -7.26
N HIS A 27 3.67 5.52 -8.09
CA HIS A 27 3.24 6.91 -8.15
C HIS A 27 1.74 6.99 -7.92
N VAL A 28 1.28 8.18 -7.52
CA VAL A 28 -0.15 8.42 -7.30
C VAL A 28 -0.97 8.01 -8.53
N ALA A 29 -0.50 8.38 -9.73
CA ALA A 29 -1.20 8.02 -10.96
C ALA A 29 -1.32 6.51 -11.16
N ASP A 30 -0.26 5.77 -10.84
CA ASP A 30 -0.26 4.31 -10.96
C ASP A 30 -1.30 3.68 -10.03
N ILE A 31 -1.36 4.18 -8.80
CA ILE A 31 -2.30 3.67 -7.81
C ILE A 31 -3.73 4.00 -8.23
N ALA A 32 -3.96 5.22 -8.66
CA ALA A 32 -5.29 5.65 -9.11
C ALA A 32 -5.80 4.75 -10.24
N GLN A 33 -4.95 4.50 -11.23
CA GLN A 33 -5.29 3.63 -12.35
C GLN A 33 -5.55 2.20 -11.88
N SER A 34 -4.69 1.69 -11.03
CA SER A 34 -4.79 0.32 -10.53
C SER A 34 -6.03 0.06 -9.71
N LEU A 35 -6.44 1.05 -8.90
CA LEU A 35 -7.62 0.91 -8.03
C LEU A 35 -8.91 1.42 -8.67
N GLY A 36 -8.81 2.10 -9.81
CA GLY A 36 -9.98 2.66 -10.48
C GLY A 36 -10.58 3.84 -9.74
N VAL A 37 -9.76 4.66 -9.08
CA VAL A 37 -10.21 5.82 -8.32
C VAL A 37 -9.52 7.08 -8.85
N GLY A 38 -10.04 8.24 -8.47
CA GLY A 38 -9.43 9.50 -8.87
C GLY A 38 -8.13 9.80 -8.14
N GLN A 39 -7.23 10.52 -8.78
CA GLN A 39 -5.95 10.89 -8.15
C GLN A 39 -6.11 11.70 -6.86
N PRO A 40 -7.10 12.63 -6.75
CA PRO A 40 -7.29 13.33 -5.47
C PRO A 40 -7.57 12.40 -4.30
N SER A 41 -8.33 11.32 -4.53
CA SER A 41 -8.61 10.34 -3.49
C SER A 41 -7.33 9.63 -3.07
N VAL A 42 -6.49 9.26 -4.04
CA VAL A 42 -5.21 8.61 -3.75
C VAL A 42 -4.30 9.56 -2.98
N THR A 43 -4.20 10.81 -3.41
CA THR A 43 -3.37 11.81 -2.75
C THR A 43 -3.76 11.99 -1.29
N SER A 44 -5.07 12.09 -1.02
CA SER A 44 -5.56 12.20 0.36
C SER A 44 -5.16 10.98 1.20
N MET A 45 -5.30 9.79 0.65
CA MET A 45 -4.98 8.57 1.38
C MET A 45 -3.47 8.44 1.62
N VAL A 46 -2.64 8.73 0.61
CA VAL A 46 -1.20 8.60 0.78
C VAL A 46 -0.65 9.64 1.75
N GLN A 47 -1.22 10.85 1.79
CA GLN A 47 -0.84 11.84 2.79
C GLN A 47 -1.18 11.35 4.18
N LYS A 48 -2.35 10.77 4.36
CA LYS A 48 -2.77 10.22 5.64
C LYS A 48 -1.84 9.09 6.07
N LEU A 49 -1.53 8.17 5.16
CA LEU A 49 -0.64 7.06 5.45
C LEU A 49 0.78 7.53 5.77
N ALA A 50 1.24 8.58 5.09
CA ALA A 50 2.54 9.16 5.40
C ALA A 50 2.55 9.79 6.79
N ASP A 51 1.48 10.50 7.15
CA ASP A 51 1.35 11.10 8.47
C ASP A 51 1.31 10.04 9.56
N GLU A 52 0.76 8.88 9.26
CA GLU A 52 0.68 7.76 10.21
C GLU A 52 1.96 6.92 10.24
N GLY A 53 2.93 7.25 9.39
CA GLY A 53 4.23 6.58 9.42
C GLY A 53 4.35 5.35 8.55
N TYR A 54 3.43 5.12 7.62
CA TYR A 54 3.46 3.94 6.76
C TYR A 54 4.11 4.18 5.41
N LEU A 55 4.17 5.44 4.97
CA LEU A 55 4.72 5.80 3.66
C LEU A 55 5.68 6.96 3.78
N HIS A 56 6.59 7.04 2.80
CA HIS A 56 7.32 8.26 2.50
C HIS A 56 6.66 8.88 1.29
N TYR A 57 6.14 10.09 1.42
CA TYR A 57 5.48 10.79 0.34
C TYR A 57 6.03 12.19 0.18
N GLU A 58 6.55 12.47 -1.01
CA GLU A 58 6.94 13.82 -1.43
C GLU A 58 6.17 14.13 -2.72
N LYS A 59 5.63 15.34 -2.79
CA LYS A 59 4.83 15.74 -3.94
C LYS A 59 5.62 15.54 -5.24
N TYR A 60 4.98 14.95 -6.23
CA TYR A 60 5.53 14.67 -7.55
C TYR A 60 6.66 13.64 -7.57
N ARG A 61 6.89 12.95 -6.47
CA ARG A 61 7.90 11.90 -6.42
C ARG A 61 7.27 10.53 -6.22
N ALA A 62 8.05 9.51 -6.51
CA ALA A 62 7.60 8.14 -6.28
C ALA A 62 7.40 7.90 -4.78
N LEU A 63 6.41 7.09 -4.47
CA LEU A 63 6.12 6.69 -3.09
C LEU A 63 7.01 5.53 -2.69
N THR A 64 7.39 5.49 -1.42
CA THR A 64 8.07 4.32 -0.86
C THR A 64 7.41 3.96 0.46
N LEU A 65 7.58 2.70 0.87
CA LEU A 65 7.06 2.22 2.14
C LEU A 65 8.10 2.39 3.23
N THR A 66 7.63 2.77 4.42
CA THR A 66 8.47 2.67 5.62
C THR A 66 8.52 1.20 6.03
N ASP A 67 9.38 0.87 7.01
CA ASP A 67 9.41 -0.48 7.55
C ASP A 67 8.03 -0.89 8.10
N ALA A 68 7.33 0.05 8.76
CA ALA A 68 5.99 -0.21 9.28
C ALA A 68 5.00 -0.49 8.15
N GLY A 69 5.04 0.31 7.08
CA GLY A 69 4.15 0.10 5.93
C GLY A 69 4.43 -1.22 5.22
N ARG A 70 5.69 -1.55 5.07
CA ARG A 70 6.09 -2.82 4.46
C ARG A 70 5.60 -4.00 5.30
N ALA A 71 5.74 -3.90 6.62
CA ALA A 71 5.30 -4.97 7.51
C ALA A 71 3.80 -5.22 7.37
N VAL A 72 3.00 -4.17 7.29
CA VAL A 72 1.55 -4.30 7.10
C VAL A 72 1.24 -4.96 5.77
N ALA A 73 1.87 -4.49 4.69
CA ALA A 73 1.62 -5.03 3.34
C ALA A 73 2.01 -6.51 3.26
N GLU A 74 3.14 -6.88 3.86
CA GLU A 74 3.61 -8.26 3.85
C GLU A 74 2.71 -9.16 4.69
N GLN A 75 2.19 -8.68 5.79
CA GLN A 75 1.24 -9.44 6.60
C GLN A 75 -0.03 -9.76 5.82
N ILE A 76 -0.54 -8.82 5.06
CA ILE A 76 -1.73 -9.03 4.24
C ILE A 76 -1.44 -10.08 3.17
N ARG A 77 -0.29 -9.94 2.51
CA ARG A 77 0.15 -10.88 1.48
C ARG A 77 0.32 -12.29 2.06
N ASP A 78 0.99 -12.39 3.21
CA ASP A 78 1.21 -13.68 3.87
C ASP A 78 -0.10 -14.36 4.23
N ARG A 79 -1.08 -13.60 4.69
CA ARG A 79 -2.41 -14.15 4.98
C ARG A 79 -3.07 -14.73 3.75
N HIS A 80 -2.95 -14.03 2.63
CA HIS A 80 -3.48 -14.51 1.35
C HIS A 80 -2.75 -15.78 0.89
N GLU A 81 -1.44 -15.79 1.02
CA GLU A 81 -0.63 -16.95 0.65
C GLU A 81 -0.91 -18.16 1.53
N VAL A 82 -1.08 -17.94 2.83
CA VAL A 82 -1.41 -19.03 3.74
C VAL A 82 -2.76 -19.64 3.37
N LEU A 83 -3.75 -18.82 3.06
CA LEU A 83 -5.05 -19.32 2.63
C LEU A 83 -4.95 -20.12 1.32
N ALA A 84 -4.15 -19.65 0.39
CA ALA A 84 -3.91 -20.37 -0.86
C ALA A 84 -3.09 -21.65 -0.60
N GLY A 85 -2.09 -21.56 0.28
CA GLY A 85 -1.20 -22.66 0.59
C GLY A 85 -1.89 -23.86 1.24
N VAL A 86 -2.94 -23.60 2.03
CA VAL A 86 -3.70 -24.67 2.66
C VAL A 86 -4.26 -25.63 1.64
N PHE A 87 -4.58 -25.16 0.46
CA PHE A 87 -5.19 -25.98 -0.57
C PHE A 87 -4.18 -26.68 -1.46
N THR A 88 -2.91 -26.39 -1.31
CA THR A 88 -1.86 -27.00 -2.14
C THR A 88 -1.15 -28.16 -1.43
N LEU A 89 -1.46 -28.37 -0.19
CA LEU A 89 -0.89 -29.48 0.58
C LEU A 89 -1.67 -30.81 0.34
#